data_8fae088e329be32609b142b5e510f222
#
_entry.id   8fae088e329be32609b142b5e510f222
#
_cell.length_a   1.000
_cell.length_b   1.000
_cell.length_c   1.000
_cell.angle_alpha   90.00
_cell.angle_beta   90.00
_cell.angle_gamma   90.00
#
_symmetry.space_group_name_H-M   'P 1'
#
loop_
_entity.id
_entity.type
_entity.pdbx_description
1 polymer ?
#
loop_
_entity_poly.entity_id
_entity_poly.type
_entity_poly.pdbx_seq_one_letter_code
_entity_poly.pdbx_strand_id
1 'polypeptide(L)'
;IERIVPWGRWISMIKPCYYKGERGNKPYDLELMLRLYLLQNLYNLSDEATVAEAMDSRAFSEFCGVESSNQVPDGDTLGRFRNILVHNGLQEQLFAQVIKLLREKGLLLKKGTIVDSTIIAAPSSTKNQDKQRDPDAHQVKKGNEWHFGYKAHIGVDKDSGLIHTLKVTAANVHDVTICLLYTSPSP
;
A
#
# COMPACT_ATOMS: atom_id res chain seq x y z
N ILE A 1 9.73 -4.55 13.86
CA ILE A 1 9.83 -4.35 12.40
C ILE A 1 11.19 -4.85 11.92
N GLU A 2 12.28 -4.37 12.51
CA GLU A 2 13.66 -4.65 12.09
C GLU A 2 13.98 -6.15 11.94
N ARG A 3 13.48 -6.99 12.84
CA ARG A 3 13.69 -8.44 12.83
C ARG A 3 12.72 -9.22 11.93
N ILE A 4 11.70 -8.56 11.38
CA ILE A 4 10.62 -9.22 10.62
C ILE A 4 10.75 -8.91 9.14
N VAL A 5 11.09 -7.67 8.81
CA VAL A 5 11.20 -7.20 7.43
C VAL A 5 12.47 -7.73 6.78
N PRO A 6 12.37 -8.44 5.63
CA PRO A 6 13.54 -8.93 4.89
C PRO A 6 14.14 -7.80 4.03
N TRP A 7 14.75 -6.81 4.66
CA TRP A 7 15.26 -5.57 4.05
C TRP A 7 16.02 -5.81 2.76
N GLY A 8 17.04 -6.68 2.77
CA GLY A 8 17.87 -6.94 1.60
C GLY A 8 17.08 -7.46 0.41
N ARG A 9 16.05 -8.27 0.65
CA ARG A 9 15.18 -8.80 -0.40
C ARG A 9 14.28 -7.72 -0.99
N TRP A 10 13.70 -6.88 -0.16
CA TRP A 10 12.84 -5.79 -0.60
C TRP A 10 13.63 -4.72 -1.36
N ILE A 11 14.82 -4.35 -0.85
CA ILE A 11 15.73 -3.44 -1.53
C ILE A 11 16.13 -3.99 -2.90
N SER A 12 16.50 -5.27 -2.99
CA SER A 12 16.88 -5.90 -4.26
C SER A 12 15.74 -5.90 -5.29
N MET A 13 14.50 -6.02 -4.82
CA MET A 13 13.32 -5.99 -5.67
C MET A 13 13.01 -4.58 -6.20
N ILE A 14 13.22 -3.54 -5.38
CA ILE A 14 12.92 -2.16 -5.75
C ILE A 14 14.06 -1.51 -6.55
N LYS A 15 15.30 -1.88 -6.26
CA LYS A 15 16.50 -1.28 -6.83
C LYS A 15 16.52 -1.14 -8.36
N PRO A 16 16.02 -2.10 -9.17
CA PRO A 16 15.99 -1.94 -10.63
C PRO A 16 15.12 -0.79 -11.11
N CYS A 17 14.09 -0.44 -10.36
CA CYS A 17 13.13 0.62 -10.68
C CYS A 17 13.47 1.96 -10.02
N TYR A 18 14.45 1.96 -9.11
CA TYR A 18 14.86 3.16 -8.41
C TYR A 18 15.87 3.99 -9.21
N TYR A 19 15.95 5.28 -8.92
CA TYR A 19 16.83 6.22 -9.63
C TYR A 19 18.30 5.81 -9.55
N LYS A 20 19.00 5.87 -10.69
CA LYS A 20 20.43 5.53 -10.78
C LYS A 20 21.36 6.70 -10.46
N GLY A 21 20.84 7.91 -10.35
CA GLY A 21 21.64 9.10 -10.04
C GLY A 21 22.60 9.54 -11.14
N GLU A 22 22.31 9.21 -12.39
CA GLU A 22 23.17 9.53 -13.55
C GLU A 22 23.10 11.02 -13.94
N ARG A 23 22.04 11.73 -13.57
CA ARG A 23 21.84 13.16 -13.83
C ARG A 23 21.10 13.83 -12.67
N GLY A 24 21.49 15.04 -12.32
CA GLY A 24 20.87 15.84 -11.26
C GLY A 24 21.37 15.51 -9.85
N ASN A 25 20.55 15.78 -8.85
CA ASN A 25 20.85 15.48 -7.46
C ASN A 25 20.94 13.96 -7.21
N LYS A 26 21.85 13.58 -6.32
CA LYS A 26 21.95 12.18 -5.89
C LYS A 26 20.62 11.74 -5.25
N PRO A 27 20.10 10.55 -5.62
CA PRO A 27 18.91 10.02 -4.95
C PRO A 27 19.21 9.74 -3.48
N TYR A 28 18.20 9.85 -2.65
CA TYR A 28 18.28 9.40 -1.27
C TYR A 28 18.53 7.89 -1.22
N ASP A 29 19.07 7.43 -0.09
CA ASP A 29 19.27 6.00 0.10
C ASP A 29 17.95 5.23 -0.02
N LEU A 30 17.97 4.12 -0.74
CA LEU A 30 16.77 3.33 -1.00
C LEU A 30 16.19 2.71 0.28
N GLU A 31 17.05 2.31 1.21
CA GLU A 31 16.61 1.74 2.48
C GLU A 31 15.92 2.80 3.33
N LEU A 32 16.46 4.02 3.38
CA LEU A 32 15.81 5.16 4.04
C LEU A 32 14.41 5.42 3.46
N MET A 33 14.29 5.49 2.14
CA MET A 33 13.00 5.72 1.47
C MET A 33 11.98 4.62 1.79
N LEU A 34 12.43 3.37 1.83
CA LEU A 34 11.57 2.24 2.18
C LEU A 34 11.16 2.26 3.66
N ARG A 35 12.04 2.66 4.57
CA ARG A 35 11.76 2.81 6.00
C ARG A 35 10.71 3.90 6.24
N LEU A 36 10.86 5.06 5.60
CA LEU A 36 9.88 6.15 5.66
C LEU A 36 8.51 5.70 5.10
N TYR A 37 8.50 5.02 3.95
CA TYR A 37 7.28 4.47 3.37
C TYR A 37 6.58 3.47 4.30
N LEU A 38 7.32 2.62 5.00
CA LEU A 38 6.75 1.71 6.00
C LEU A 38 6.13 2.46 7.18
N LEU A 39 6.82 3.45 7.73
CA LEU A 39 6.29 4.29 8.81
C LEU A 39 5.01 5.01 8.37
N GLN A 40 5.01 5.59 7.16
CA GLN A 40 3.85 6.23 6.56
C GLN A 40 2.61 5.31 6.59
N ASN A 41 2.78 4.07 6.15
CA ASN A 41 1.68 3.11 6.10
C ASN A 41 1.27 2.60 7.49
N LEU A 42 2.23 2.35 8.39
CA LEU A 42 1.96 1.85 9.74
C LEU A 42 1.21 2.85 10.61
N TYR A 43 1.51 4.14 10.44
CA TYR A 43 0.92 5.21 11.25
C TYR A 43 -0.12 6.03 10.49
N ASN A 44 -0.42 5.65 9.23
CA ASN A 44 -1.38 6.33 8.36
C ASN A 44 -1.11 7.84 8.23
N LEU A 45 0.16 8.19 7.96
CA LEU A 45 0.62 9.55 7.85
C LEU A 45 0.55 10.06 6.40
N SER A 46 0.36 11.38 6.23
CA SER A 46 0.60 12.03 4.93
C SER A 46 2.11 12.08 4.61
N ASP A 47 2.46 12.43 3.37
CA ASP A 47 3.86 12.56 2.97
C ASP A 47 4.59 13.59 3.85
N GLU A 48 3.98 14.76 4.05
CA GLU A 48 4.53 15.84 4.88
C GLU A 48 4.61 15.45 6.38
N ALA A 49 3.57 14.80 6.90
CA ALA A 49 3.56 14.36 8.29
C ALA A 49 4.64 13.29 8.54
N THR A 50 4.89 12.40 7.58
CA THR A 50 5.95 11.38 7.71
C THR A 50 7.32 12.02 7.79
N VAL A 51 7.57 13.03 6.96
CA VAL A 51 8.83 13.80 6.96
C VAL A 51 9.00 14.55 8.29
N ALA A 52 7.95 15.25 8.76
CA ALA A 52 7.97 15.97 10.03
C ALA A 52 8.26 15.02 11.21
N GLU A 53 7.56 13.89 11.28
CA GLU A 53 7.80 12.88 12.32
C GLU A 53 9.21 12.27 12.26
N ALA A 54 9.78 12.09 11.07
CA ALA A 54 11.15 11.62 10.92
C ALA A 54 12.19 12.62 11.42
N MET A 55 11.87 13.92 11.44
CA MET A 55 12.71 14.98 11.98
C MET A 55 12.55 15.17 13.49
N ASP A 56 11.30 15.08 13.97
CA ASP A 56 10.95 15.48 15.33
C ASP A 56 10.94 14.31 16.32
N SER A 57 10.61 13.10 15.84
CA SER A 57 10.53 11.90 16.69
C SER A 57 11.85 11.15 16.71
N ARG A 58 12.44 11.04 17.89
CA ARG A 58 13.64 10.22 18.10
C ARG A 58 13.47 8.77 17.65
N ALA A 59 12.31 8.17 17.91
CA ALA A 59 12.04 6.79 17.53
C ALA A 59 11.98 6.61 16.01
N PHE A 60 11.44 7.59 15.29
CA PHE A 60 11.41 7.60 13.83
C PHE A 60 12.81 7.82 13.24
N SER A 61 13.57 8.81 13.78
CA SER A 61 14.94 9.09 13.36
C SER A 61 15.84 7.86 13.53
N GLU A 62 15.79 7.22 14.70
CA GLU A 62 16.56 6.00 14.99
C GLU A 62 16.16 4.84 14.06
N PHE A 63 14.86 4.65 13.81
CA PHE A 63 14.39 3.61 12.88
C PHE A 63 14.83 3.87 11.44
N CYS A 64 14.82 5.13 11.01
CA CYS A 64 15.26 5.53 9.67
C CYS A 64 16.77 5.62 9.51
N GLY A 65 17.54 5.60 10.61
CA GLY A 65 18.98 5.80 10.60
C GLY A 65 19.37 7.24 10.24
N VAL A 66 18.54 8.22 10.64
CA VAL A 66 18.72 9.64 10.37
C VAL A 66 19.32 10.32 11.59
N GLU A 67 20.44 11.02 11.42
CA GLU A 67 21.13 11.75 12.47
C GLU A 67 20.86 13.27 12.41
N SER A 68 20.46 13.76 11.24
CA SER A 68 20.18 15.18 11.01
C SER A 68 19.05 15.39 10.01
N SER A 69 18.34 16.52 10.13
CA SER A 69 17.22 16.89 9.23
C SER A 69 17.62 16.94 7.76
N ASN A 70 18.89 17.23 7.44
CA ASN A 70 19.37 17.28 6.05
C ASN A 70 19.37 15.92 5.34
N GLN A 71 19.24 14.83 6.08
CA GLN A 71 19.18 13.46 5.55
C GLN A 71 17.75 13.04 5.23
N VAL A 72 16.76 13.76 5.72
CA VAL A 72 15.35 13.45 5.49
C VAL A 72 14.92 14.06 4.16
N PRO A 73 14.26 13.29 3.25
CA PRO A 73 13.71 13.82 2.01
C PRO A 73 12.52 14.75 2.30
N ASP A 74 12.14 15.57 1.33
CA ASP A 74 10.87 16.30 1.36
C ASP A 74 9.67 15.38 1.05
N GLY A 75 8.45 15.85 1.34
CA GLY A 75 7.20 15.10 1.09
C GLY A 75 7.00 14.76 -0.38
N ASP A 76 7.36 15.67 -1.30
CA ASP A 76 7.30 15.43 -2.75
C ASP A 76 8.19 14.26 -3.18
N THR A 77 9.38 14.17 -2.62
CA THR A 77 10.32 13.07 -2.88
C THR A 77 9.76 11.74 -2.38
N LEU A 78 9.13 11.72 -1.20
CA LEU A 78 8.45 10.53 -0.68
C LEU A 78 7.25 10.15 -1.56
N GLY A 79 6.47 11.12 -2.01
CA GLY A 79 5.37 10.91 -2.96
C GLY A 79 5.84 10.32 -4.29
N ARG A 80 6.96 10.81 -4.86
CA ARG A 80 7.57 10.24 -6.07
C ARG A 80 8.03 8.81 -5.86
N PHE A 81 8.61 8.49 -4.69
CA PHE A 81 8.98 7.12 -4.37
C PHE A 81 7.76 6.19 -4.33
N ARG A 82 6.67 6.61 -3.68
CA ARG A 82 5.40 5.87 -3.69
C ARG A 82 4.90 5.63 -5.12
N ASN A 83 4.97 6.63 -5.99
CA ASN A 83 4.59 6.51 -7.39
C ASN A 83 5.44 5.48 -8.14
N ILE A 84 6.75 5.38 -7.86
CA ILE A 84 7.61 4.33 -8.42
C ILE A 84 7.09 2.95 -8.00
N LEU A 85 6.75 2.76 -6.72
CA LEU A 85 6.22 1.48 -6.23
C LEU A 85 4.90 1.12 -6.91
N VAL A 86 3.99 2.09 -7.06
CA VAL A 86 2.67 1.91 -7.72
C VAL A 86 2.85 1.53 -9.19
N HIS A 87 3.57 2.34 -9.97
CA HIS A 87 3.71 2.14 -11.41
C HIS A 87 4.42 0.82 -11.79
N ASN A 88 5.22 0.29 -10.89
CA ASN A 88 5.93 -0.98 -11.10
C ASN A 88 5.24 -2.19 -10.41
N GLY A 89 4.05 -2.03 -9.84
CA GLY A 89 3.33 -3.10 -9.15
C GLY A 89 4.08 -3.68 -7.94
N LEU A 90 4.99 -2.88 -7.34
CA LEU A 90 5.84 -3.33 -6.24
C LEU A 90 5.09 -3.38 -4.92
N GLN A 91 4.05 -2.57 -4.74
CA GLN A 91 3.22 -2.61 -3.54
C GLN A 91 2.54 -3.96 -3.35
N GLU A 92 1.98 -4.52 -4.42
CA GLU A 92 1.36 -5.85 -4.39
C GLU A 92 2.40 -6.95 -4.10
N GLN A 93 3.58 -6.83 -4.68
CA GLN A 93 4.67 -7.77 -4.42
C GLN A 93 5.17 -7.70 -2.96
N LEU A 94 5.30 -6.50 -2.40
CA LEU A 94 5.64 -6.30 -0.98
C LEU A 94 4.57 -6.91 -0.07
N PHE A 95 3.29 -6.65 -0.36
CA PHE A 95 2.18 -7.26 0.37
C PHE A 95 2.22 -8.78 0.31
N ALA A 96 2.41 -9.37 -0.87
CA ALA A 96 2.54 -10.81 -1.04
C ALA A 96 3.70 -11.41 -0.21
N GLN A 97 4.83 -10.68 -0.10
CA GLN A 97 5.95 -11.08 0.75
C GLN A 97 5.57 -11.07 2.25
N VAL A 98 4.84 -10.05 2.71
CA VAL A 98 4.35 -9.99 4.10
C VAL A 98 3.43 -11.20 4.38
N ILE A 99 2.48 -11.48 3.49
CA ILE A 99 1.58 -12.62 3.63
C ILE A 99 2.35 -13.94 3.69
N LYS A 100 3.38 -14.09 2.84
CA LYS A 100 4.25 -15.27 2.88
C LYS A 100 4.95 -15.44 4.22
N LEU A 101 5.53 -14.35 4.75
CA LEU A 101 6.19 -14.35 6.06
C LEU A 101 5.24 -14.72 7.21
N LEU A 102 4.00 -14.18 7.18
CA LEU A 102 2.99 -14.51 8.17
C LEU A 102 2.59 -15.97 8.12
N ARG A 103 2.49 -16.56 6.93
CA ARG A 103 2.23 -18.01 6.74
C ARG A 103 3.37 -18.86 7.26
N GLU A 104 4.61 -18.53 6.94
CA GLU A 104 5.81 -19.25 7.39
C GLU A 104 5.95 -19.23 8.91
N LYS A 105 5.48 -18.16 9.56
CA LYS A 105 5.47 -18.01 11.02
C LYS A 105 4.23 -18.63 11.69
N GLY A 106 3.31 -19.24 10.93
CA GLY A 106 2.07 -19.82 11.46
C GLY A 106 1.06 -18.80 11.99
N LEU A 107 1.19 -17.54 11.65
CA LEU A 107 0.29 -16.46 12.08
C LEU A 107 -0.97 -16.34 11.21
N LEU A 108 -0.97 -16.94 10.02
CA LEU A 108 -2.12 -17.10 9.15
C LEU A 108 -2.58 -18.56 9.19
N LEU A 109 -3.70 -18.83 9.83
CA LEU A 109 -4.13 -20.20 10.20
C LEU A 109 -4.94 -20.91 9.13
N LYS A 110 -5.42 -20.24 8.09
CA LYS A 110 -6.21 -20.79 6.95
C LYS A 110 -7.46 -21.58 7.36
N LYS A 111 -8.01 -21.39 8.55
CA LYS A 111 -9.16 -22.13 9.06
C LYS A 111 -10.53 -21.53 8.75
N GLY A 112 -10.56 -20.53 7.89
CA GLY A 112 -11.76 -19.81 7.46
C GLY A 112 -11.41 -18.41 7.02
N THR A 113 -12.09 -17.94 5.96
CA THR A 113 -11.91 -16.59 5.45
C THR A 113 -13.22 -15.84 5.58
N ILE A 114 -13.16 -14.68 6.24
CA ILE A 114 -14.26 -13.71 6.23
C ILE A 114 -14.01 -12.80 5.04
N VAL A 115 -14.98 -12.68 4.15
CA VAL A 115 -14.90 -11.78 2.99
C VAL A 115 -15.81 -10.60 3.27
N ASP A 116 -15.26 -9.40 3.14
CA ASP A 116 -16.02 -8.16 3.25
C ASP A 116 -15.62 -7.20 2.12
N SER A 117 -16.46 -6.21 1.87
CA SER A 117 -16.19 -5.19 0.88
C SER A 117 -16.53 -3.80 1.38
N THR A 118 -15.67 -2.84 1.06
CA THR A 118 -15.90 -1.44 1.36
C THR A 118 -15.86 -0.60 0.09
N ILE A 119 -16.68 0.45 0.04
CA ILE A 119 -16.74 1.36 -1.11
C ILE A 119 -15.67 2.43 -0.91
N ILE A 120 -14.86 2.64 -1.94
CA ILE A 120 -13.87 3.72 -2.03
C ILE A 120 -14.44 4.74 -3.02
N ALA A 121 -14.80 5.92 -2.52
CA ALA A 121 -15.34 6.99 -3.36
C ALA A 121 -14.26 7.55 -4.28
N ALA A 122 -14.59 7.68 -5.57
CA ALA A 122 -13.80 8.42 -6.54
C ALA A 122 -14.41 9.82 -6.77
N PRO A 123 -13.59 10.82 -7.13
CA PRO A 123 -14.10 12.15 -7.47
C PRO A 123 -15.11 12.07 -8.62
N SER A 124 -16.33 12.51 -8.36
CA SER A 124 -17.38 12.57 -9.39
C SER A 124 -17.30 13.82 -10.27
N SER A 125 -16.40 14.74 -9.95
CA SER A 125 -16.22 16.01 -10.67
C SER A 125 -15.55 15.81 -12.02
N THR A 126 -16.00 16.56 -13.03
CA THR A 126 -15.38 16.67 -14.36
C THR A 126 -14.50 17.92 -14.49
N LYS A 127 -14.15 18.59 -13.37
CA LYS A 127 -13.32 19.79 -13.36
C LYS A 127 -11.81 19.50 -13.35
N ASN A 128 -11.42 18.27 -13.65
CA ASN A 128 -10.03 17.88 -13.86
C ASN A 128 -9.51 18.32 -15.23
N GLN A 129 -8.20 18.12 -15.49
CA GLN A 129 -7.55 18.47 -16.75
C GLN A 129 -8.20 17.80 -17.97
N ASP A 130 -8.62 16.55 -17.81
CA ASP A 130 -9.22 15.74 -18.89
C ASP A 130 -10.73 15.98 -19.07
N LYS A 131 -11.35 16.78 -18.20
CA LYS A 131 -12.80 17.07 -18.17
C LYS A 131 -13.68 15.81 -18.19
N GLN A 132 -13.17 14.70 -17.69
CA GLN A 132 -13.83 13.40 -17.65
C GLN A 132 -13.79 12.82 -16.24
N ARG A 133 -14.78 11.99 -15.93
CA ARG A 133 -14.73 11.14 -14.74
C ARG A 133 -13.77 10.00 -14.99
N ASP A 134 -13.28 9.41 -13.92
CA ASP A 134 -12.48 8.19 -13.98
C ASP A 134 -13.26 7.09 -14.72
N PRO A 135 -12.77 6.59 -15.88
CA PRO A 135 -13.49 5.62 -16.72
C PRO A 135 -13.61 4.25 -16.06
N ASP A 136 -12.74 3.91 -15.13
CA ASP A 136 -12.73 2.63 -14.42
C ASP A 136 -13.62 2.63 -13.17
N ALA A 137 -14.00 3.82 -12.69
CA ALA A 137 -14.91 3.98 -11.57
C ALA A 137 -16.38 3.90 -12.01
N HIS A 138 -17.21 3.16 -11.25
CA HIS A 138 -18.62 2.97 -11.57
C HIS A 138 -19.53 3.33 -10.40
N GLN A 139 -20.81 3.52 -10.69
CA GLN A 139 -21.83 3.79 -9.69
C GLN A 139 -22.38 2.51 -9.07
N VAL A 140 -22.62 2.54 -7.77
CA VAL A 140 -23.32 1.50 -7.03
C VAL A 140 -24.30 2.13 -6.05
N LYS A 141 -25.47 1.53 -5.88
CA LYS A 141 -26.44 1.92 -4.86
C LYS A 141 -26.25 1.07 -3.61
N LYS A 142 -26.06 1.73 -2.46
CA LYS A 142 -26.02 1.08 -1.15
C LYS A 142 -27.07 1.72 -0.25
N GLY A 143 -28.09 0.97 0.12
CA GLY A 143 -29.28 1.54 0.76
C GLY A 143 -30.00 2.53 -0.17
N ASN A 144 -30.18 3.77 0.29
CA ASN A 144 -30.79 4.85 -0.52
C ASN A 144 -29.77 5.79 -1.17
N GLU A 145 -28.48 5.56 -1.00
CA GLU A 145 -27.42 6.43 -1.49
C GLU A 145 -26.70 5.84 -2.71
N TRP A 146 -26.34 6.71 -3.65
CA TRP A 146 -25.51 6.38 -4.79
C TRP A 146 -24.07 6.76 -4.53
N HIS A 147 -23.17 5.81 -4.73
CA HIS A 147 -21.73 5.99 -4.61
C HIS A 147 -21.07 5.80 -5.98
N PHE A 148 -20.15 6.69 -6.34
CA PHE A 148 -19.32 6.57 -7.53
C PHE A 148 -17.89 6.26 -7.10
N GLY A 149 -17.29 5.20 -7.63
CA GLY A 149 -15.93 4.81 -7.30
C GLY A 149 -15.62 3.35 -7.47
N TYR A 150 -14.90 2.81 -6.51
CA TYR A 150 -14.41 1.44 -6.49
C TYR A 150 -14.93 0.68 -5.28
N LYS A 151 -14.72 -0.61 -5.30
CA LYS A 151 -14.98 -1.49 -4.17
C LYS A 151 -13.71 -2.26 -3.82
N ALA A 152 -13.26 -2.14 -2.58
CA ALA A 152 -12.18 -2.95 -2.04
C ALA A 152 -12.76 -4.18 -1.36
N HIS A 153 -12.42 -5.34 -1.87
CA HIS A 153 -12.78 -6.64 -1.31
C HIS A 153 -11.60 -7.14 -0.48
N ILE A 154 -11.84 -7.48 0.76
CA ILE A 154 -10.82 -8.00 1.69
C ILE A 154 -11.15 -9.42 2.09
N GLY A 155 -10.14 -10.29 2.11
CA GLY A 155 -10.21 -11.61 2.71
C GLY A 155 -9.42 -11.58 4.02
N VAL A 156 -10.10 -11.89 5.13
CA VAL A 156 -9.56 -11.83 6.49
C VAL A 156 -9.55 -13.23 7.08
N ASP A 157 -8.44 -13.63 7.65
CA ASP A 157 -8.34 -14.88 8.43
C ASP A 157 -9.22 -14.78 9.69
N LYS A 158 -10.13 -15.75 9.86
CA LYS A 158 -11.15 -15.74 10.91
C LYS A 158 -10.55 -15.71 12.31
N ASP A 159 -9.45 -16.41 12.51
CA ASP A 159 -8.88 -16.62 13.86
C ASP A 159 -7.90 -15.51 14.23
N SER A 160 -7.07 -15.08 13.28
CA SER A 160 -6.05 -14.04 13.53
C SER A 160 -6.52 -12.62 13.24
N GLY A 161 -7.62 -12.43 12.50
CA GLY A 161 -8.07 -11.12 12.05
C GLY A 161 -7.15 -10.45 10.99
N LEU A 162 -6.15 -11.18 10.49
CA LEU A 162 -5.19 -10.63 9.53
C LEU A 162 -5.75 -10.66 8.11
N ILE A 163 -5.62 -9.55 7.40
CA ILE A 163 -5.96 -9.46 5.98
C ILE A 163 -4.90 -10.24 5.18
N HIS A 164 -5.34 -11.23 4.44
CA HIS A 164 -4.46 -12.04 3.57
C HIS A 164 -4.72 -11.82 2.09
N THR A 165 -5.83 -11.19 1.73
CA THR A 165 -6.19 -10.92 0.33
C THR A 165 -6.87 -9.57 0.24
N LEU A 166 -6.49 -8.82 -0.79
CA LEU A 166 -7.10 -7.54 -1.17
C LEU A 166 -7.29 -7.54 -2.68
N LYS A 167 -8.50 -7.17 -3.13
CA LYS A 167 -8.79 -6.92 -4.54
C LYS A 167 -9.65 -5.67 -4.68
N VAL A 168 -9.27 -4.80 -5.59
CA VAL A 168 -10.04 -3.61 -5.93
C VAL A 168 -10.75 -3.85 -7.26
N THR A 169 -12.02 -3.48 -7.33
CA THR A 169 -12.84 -3.57 -8.54
C THR A 169 -13.66 -2.29 -8.71
N ALA A 170 -14.25 -2.07 -9.87
CA ALA A 170 -15.28 -1.05 -10.01
C ALA A 170 -16.43 -1.31 -9.02
N ALA A 171 -17.05 -0.23 -8.49
CA ALA A 171 -18.04 -0.35 -7.41
C ALA A 171 -19.28 -1.19 -7.77
N ASN A 172 -19.61 -1.32 -9.05
CA ASN A 172 -20.75 -2.10 -9.55
C ASN A 172 -20.49 -3.62 -9.59
N VAL A 173 -19.27 -4.09 -9.39
CA VAL A 173 -18.95 -5.52 -9.35
C VAL A 173 -19.56 -6.16 -8.11
N HIS A 174 -20.28 -7.27 -8.31
CA HIS A 174 -20.96 -7.97 -7.21
C HIS A 174 -19.98 -8.75 -6.34
N ASP A 175 -20.16 -8.69 -5.01
CA ASP A 175 -19.22 -9.30 -4.03
C ASP A 175 -19.10 -10.82 -4.22
N VAL A 176 -20.18 -11.48 -4.63
CA VAL A 176 -20.18 -12.93 -4.92
C VAL A 176 -19.18 -13.32 -6.01
N THR A 177 -18.99 -12.47 -7.03
CA THR A 177 -18.03 -12.74 -8.11
C THR A 177 -16.61 -12.86 -7.59
N ILE A 178 -16.28 -12.08 -6.56
CA ILE A 178 -14.95 -12.09 -5.93
C ILE A 178 -14.84 -13.19 -4.89
N CYS A 179 -15.93 -13.49 -4.16
CA CYS A 179 -15.95 -14.55 -3.16
C CYS A 179 -15.57 -15.92 -3.77
N LEU A 180 -16.02 -16.20 -4.98
CA LEU A 180 -15.68 -17.44 -5.70
C LEU A 180 -14.20 -17.60 -5.99
N LEU A 181 -13.43 -16.50 -6.10
CA LEU A 181 -11.98 -16.55 -6.29
C LEU A 181 -11.23 -16.96 -5.01
N TYR A 182 -11.84 -16.80 -3.84
CA TYR A 182 -11.23 -17.11 -2.55
C TYR A 182 -11.64 -18.48 -2.00
N THR A 183 -12.72 -19.04 -2.52
CA THR A 183 -13.29 -20.31 -2.06
C THR A 183 -12.91 -21.50 -2.93
N SER A 184 -12.14 -21.31 -4.00
CA SER A 184 -11.60 -22.44 -4.78
C SER A 184 -10.78 -23.33 -3.87
N PRO A 185 -11.12 -24.62 -3.72
CA PRO A 185 -10.30 -25.55 -2.99
C PRO A 185 -8.92 -25.60 -3.68
N SER A 186 -7.87 -25.31 -2.89
CA SER A 186 -6.51 -25.55 -3.33
C SER A 186 -6.38 -27.06 -3.57
N PRO A 187 -5.81 -27.52 -4.69
CA PRO A 187 -5.57 -28.93 -4.95
C PRO A 187 -4.64 -29.54 -3.91
#